data_68b224195a30ab09b9630949512193cc
#
_entry.id   68b224195a30ab09b9630949512193cc
#
_cell.length_a   1.000
_cell.length_b   1.000
_cell.length_c   1.000
_cell.angle_alpha   90.00
_cell.angle_beta   90.00
_cell.angle_gamma   90.00
#
_symmetry.space_group_name_H-M   'P 1'
#
loop_
_entity.id
_entity.type
_entity.pdbx_description
1 polymer ?
#
loop_
_entity_poly.entity_id
_entity_poly.type
_entity_poly.pdbx_seq_one_letter_code
_entity_poly.pdbx_strand_id
1 'polypeptide(L)'
;ARPDFVWSEPIDTPIKHTPLYDTHVALGAKMAPFAGWEMPLWYSSVLQEHLATRQAAGLFDVTHMGVFMAEGPDAAVFLDSVCGNDVLFREIGESVYTHFMDPDANVIDDLIIYRIAKEKYLLVVNAANEAKDWAWLNAVKDGKVQVDRERPWVTIFGRYVTLRNLKDPKEGKEMLVDIALQGPLSRDILCAMAEPAEQRKICRLNRNQLCQSEIAGVNVIVSRTGYTGEKMCFELFVHPDDAVRFWNAIMEAGTPLGMLPNGLGARDSLRTEAGLP
;
A
#
# COMPACT_ATOMS: atom_id res chain seq x y z
N ALA A 1 -11.20 -25.25 22.51
CA ALA A 1 -10.50 -24.68 21.35
C ALA A 1 -11.31 -23.50 20.83
N ARG A 2 -10.65 -22.48 20.31
CA ARG A 2 -11.32 -21.37 19.62
C ARG A 2 -11.79 -21.84 18.24
N PRO A 3 -12.85 -21.22 17.68
CA PRO A 3 -13.28 -21.55 16.32
C PRO A 3 -12.24 -21.04 15.30
N ASP A 4 -12.33 -21.59 14.10
CA ASP A 4 -11.61 -21.06 12.94
C ASP A 4 -12.19 -19.70 12.52
N PHE A 5 -11.38 -18.89 11.88
CA PHE A 5 -11.85 -17.66 11.26
C PHE A 5 -12.70 -18.01 10.03
N VAL A 6 -13.90 -17.44 9.98
CA VAL A 6 -14.80 -17.58 8.84
C VAL A 6 -15.15 -16.19 8.35
N TRP A 7 -15.00 -15.99 7.04
CA TRP A 7 -15.34 -14.75 6.36
C TRP A 7 -16.49 -14.98 5.37
N SER A 8 -17.40 -14.03 5.32
CA SER A 8 -18.46 -13.98 4.30
C SER A 8 -18.41 -12.61 3.64
N GLU A 9 -18.29 -12.60 2.32
CA GLU A 9 -18.28 -11.35 1.57
C GLU A 9 -19.58 -10.56 1.77
N PRO A 10 -19.50 -9.25 2.00
CA PRO A 10 -20.68 -8.40 2.05
C PRO A 10 -21.44 -8.42 0.71
N ILE A 11 -22.76 -8.51 0.78
CA ILE A 11 -23.63 -8.46 -0.41
C ILE A 11 -24.01 -6.99 -0.65
N ASP A 12 -24.00 -6.56 -1.92
CA ASP A 12 -24.46 -5.23 -2.36
C ASP A 12 -23.77 -4.03 -1.69
N THR A 13 -22.44 -3.99 -1.72
CA THR A 13 -21.73 -2.78 -1.33
C THR A 13 -21.75 -1.75 -2.47
N PRO A 14 -22.06 -0.46 -2.18
CA PRO A 14 -21.99 0.59 -3.19
C PRO A 14 -20.56 0.77 -3.71
N ILE A 15 -20.43 1.09 -5.01
CA ILE A 15 -19.14 1.40 -5.62
C ILE A 15 -18.57 2.65 -4.97
N LYS A 16 -17.29 2.57 -4.56
CA LYS A 16 -16.55 3.65 -3.92
C LYS A 16 -15.75 4.44 -4.97
N HIS A 17 -15.48 5.69 -4.66
CA HIS A 17 -14.59 6.55 -5.42
C HIS A 17 -13.34 6.88 -4.60
N THR A 18 -12.18 6.90 -5.26
CA THR A 18 -10.92 7.33 -4.64
C THR A 18 -10.88 8.85 -4.53
N PRO A 19 -9.97 9.42 -3.70
CA PRO A 19 -9.74 10.88 -3.69
C PRO A 19 -9.35 11.45 -5.07
N LEU A 20 -8.86 10.60 -5.97
CA LEU A 20 -8.39 10.98 -7.32
C LEU A 20 -9.44 10.74 -8.42
N TYR A 21 -10.64 10.26 -8.08
CA TYR A 21 -11.67 9.90 -9.04
C TYR A 21 -11.97 11.01 -10.06
N ASP A 22 -12.29 12.22 -9.60
CA ASP A 22 -12.60 13.35 -10.48
C ASP A 22 -11.39 13.76 -11.33
N THR A 23 -10.18 13.61 -10.81
CA THR A 23 -8.93 13.84 -11.54
C THR A 23 -8.80 12.85 -12.71
N HIS A 24 -9.11 11.58 -12.49
CA HIS A 24 -9.07 10.56 -13.55
C HIS A 24 -10.10 10.83 -14.64
N VAL A 25 -11.32 11.20 -14.25
CA VAL A 25 -12.38 11.58 -15.21
C VAL A 25 -11.97 12.79 -16.02
N ALA A 26 -11.41 13.82 -15.39
CA ALA A 26 -10.92 15.02 -16.06
C ALA A 26 -9.75 14.74 -17.02
N LEU A 27 -8.92 13.75 -16.73
CA LEU A 27 -7.84 13.29 -17.62
C LEU A 27 -8.34 12.38 -18.76
N GLY A 28 -9.64 12.11 -18.83
CA GLY A 28 -10.24 11.28 -19.87
C GLY A 28 -10.00 9.77 -19.70
N ALA A 29 -9.76 9.32 -18.49
CA ALA A 29 -9.56 7.91 -18.20
C ALA A 29 -10.80 7.07 -18.53
N LYS A 30 -10.58 5.87 -19.06
CA LYS A 30 -11.60 4.82 -19.11
C LYS A 30 -11.76 4.23 -17.73
N MET A 31 -12.87 4.54 -17.07
CA MET A 31 -13.17 4.03 -15.74
C MET A 31 -13.81 2.64 -15.81
N ALA A 32 -13.52 1.80 -14.80
CA ALA A 32 -14.08 0.46 -14.68
C ALA A 32 -14.21 0.06 -13.18
N PRO A 33 -15.21 -0.76 -12.81
CA PRO A 33 -15.30 -1.29 -11.46
C PRO A 33 -14.16 -2.29 -11.18
N PHE A 34 -13.54 -2.15 -10.01
CA PHE A 34 -12.49 -3.03 -9.52
C PHE A 34 -12.50 -3.08 -7.98
N ALA A 35 -12.63 -4.28 -7.41
CA ALA A 35 -12.59 -4.50 -5.95
C ALA A 35 -13.52 -3.56 -5.15
N GLY A 36 -14.71 -3.26 -5.66
CA GLY A 36 -15.68 -2.35 -5.03
C GLY A 36 -15.39 -0.85 -5.24
N TRP A 37 -14.42 -0.51 -6.08
CA TRP A 37 -14.05 0.85 -6.44
C TRP A 37 -14.25 1.10 -7.93
N GLU A 38 -14.49 2.34 -8.31
CA GLU A 38 -14.43 2.78 -9.71
C GLU A 38 -13.04 3.34 -10.00
N MET A 39 -12.27 2.62 -10.83
CA MET A 39 -10.85 2.84 -11.05
C MET A 39 -10.52 3.13 -12.52
N PRO A 40 -9.45 3.90 -12.82
CA PRO A 40 -8.99 4.07 -14.20
C PRO A 40 -8.42 2.74 -14.72
N LEU A 41 -9.00 2.26 -15.82
CA LEU A 41 -8.51 1.08 -16.53
C LEU A 41 -7.32 1.42 -17.45
N TRP A 42 -7.43 2.54 -18.18
CA TRP A 42 -6.36 3.19 -18.93
C TRP A 42 -6.74 4.67 -19.21
N TYR A 43 -5.75 5.49 -19.61
CA TYR A 43 -5.92 6.86 -20.06
C TYR A 43 -5.68 6.99 -21.57
N SER A 44 -4.59 6.39 -22.06
CA SER A 44 -4.24 6.33 -23.48
C SER A 44 -4.46 4.93 -24.05
N SER A 45 -3.60 4.00 -23.66
CA SER A 45 -3.76 2.57 -23.90
C SER A 45 -2.86 1.78 -22.96
N VAL A 46 -3.23 0.53 -22.69
CA VAL A 46 -2.43 -0.38 -21.85
C VAL A 46 -0.98 -0.45 -22.34
N LEU A 47 -0.76 -0.59 -23.64
CA LEU A 47 0.58 -0.70 -24.21
C LEU A 47 1.41 0.57 -24.04
N GLN A 48 0.83 1.74 -24.32
CA GLN A 48 1.56 3.03 -24.19
C GLN A 48 1.94 3.30 -22.73
N GLU A 49 1.04 3.05 -21.81
CA GLU A 49 1.27 3.24 -20.38
C GLU A 49 2.30 2.25 -19.84
N HIS A 50 2.23 0.98 -20.26
CA HIS A 50 3.24 -0.03 -19.96
C HIS A 50 4.63 0.40 -20.44
N LEU A 51 4.75 0.80 -21.70
CA LEU A 51 6.02 1.24 -22.29
C LEU A 51 6.56 2.50 -21.62
N ALA A 52 5.70 3.47 -21.29
CA ALA A 52 6.12 4.67 -20.56
C ALA A 52 6.73 4.31 -19.20
N THR A 53 6.14 3.36 -18.48
CA THR A 53 6.69 2.87 -17.21
C THR A 53 8.07 2.25 -17.39
N ARG A 54 8.30 1.47 -18.45
CA ARG A 54 9.61 0.85 -18.73
C ARG A 54 10.65 1.85 -19.19
N GLN A 55 10.27 2.87 -19.95
CA GLN A 55 11.18 3.82 -20.59
C GLN A 55 11.43 5.08 -19.76
N ALA A 56 10.44 5.51 -18.99
CA ALA A 56 10.47 6.74 -18.19
C ALA A 56 9.90 6.51 -16.79
N ALA A 57 8.59 6.64 -16.65
CA ALA A 57 7.85 6.36 -15.42
C ALA A 57 6.34 6.22 -15.69
N GLY A 58 5.66 5.51 -14.79
CA GLY A 58 4.21 5.45 -14.69
C GLY A 58 3.74 5.93 -13.31
N LEU A 59 2.67 6.71 -13.29
CA LEU A 59 2.02 7.16 -12.07
C LEU A 59 0.69 6.42 -11.92
N PHE A 60 0.49 5.74 -10.80
CA PHE A 60 -0.66 4.86 -10.54
C PHE A 60 -1.45 5.34 -9.34
N ASP A 61 -2.77 5.40 -9.47
CA ASP A 61 -3.65 5.48 -8.31
C ASP A 61 -3.77 4.10 -7.66
N VAL A 62 -3.25 3.96 -6.46
CA VAL A 62 -3.40 2.78 -5.60
C VAL A 62 -4.07 3.14 -4.26
N THR A 63 -4.76 4.29 -4.22
CA THR A 63 -5.46 4.78 -3.02
C THR A 63 -6.65 3.91 -2.63
N HIS A 64 -7.07 2.98 -3.48
CA HIS A 64 -8.07 1.96 -3.19
C HIS A 64 -7.56 0.86 -2.25
N MET A 65 -6.24 0.66 -2.14
CA MET A 65 -5.64 -0.32 -1.21
C MET A 65 -6.01 -0.02 0.23
N GLY A 66 -6.14 -1.07 1.06
CA GLY A 66 -6.31 -0.92 2.49
C GLY A 66 -5.01 -0.45 3.16
N VAL A 67 -5.11 0.48 4.10
CA VAL A 67 -3.97 1.01 4.85
C VAL A 67 -4.29 0.94 6.33
N PHE A 68 -3.60 0.04 7.04
CA PHE A 68 -3.79 -0.14 8.47
C PHE A 68 -2.55 0.28 9.26
N MET A 69 -2.73 0.56 10.54
CA MET A 69 -1.67 0.77 11.50
C MET A 69 -1.81 -0.24 12.64
N ALA A 70 -0.72 -0.92 12.96
CA ALA A 70 -0.57 -1.66 14.20
C ALA A 70 0.47 -0.95 15.06
N GLU A 71 0.08 -0.53 16.26
CA GLU A 71 0.97 0.20 17.16
C GLU A 71 0.86 -0.28 18.60
N GLY A 72 1.96 -0.19 19.32
CA GLY A 72 2.09 -0.59 20.71
C GLY A 72 3.24 -1.57 20.96
N PRO A 73 3.56 -1.84 22.22
CA PRO A 73 4.69 -2.70 22.63
C PRO A 73 4.64 -4.11 22.03
N ASP A 74 3.43 -4.65 21.82
CA ASP A 74 3.24 -6.02 21.31
C ASP A 74 3.04 -6.07 19.78
N ALA A 75 3.08 -4.93 19.07
CA ALA A 75 2.75 -4.87 17.65
C ALA A 75 3.62 -5.78 16.79
N ALA A 76 4.95 -5.81 17.03
CA ALA A 76 5.87 -6.67 16.29
C ALA A 76 5.54 -8.16 16.47
N VAL A 77 5.40 -8.59 17.71
CA VAL A 77 5.12 -10.00 18.05
C VAL A 77 3.74 -10.42 17.56
N PHE A 78 2.76 -9.53 17.66
CA PHE A 78 1.42 -9.76 17.14
C PHE A 78 1.42 -10.00 15.64
N LEU A 79 2.07 -9.13 14.87
CA LEU A 79 2.15 -9.25 13.41
C LEU A 79 2.95 -10.48 13.00
N ASP A 80 4.08 -10.74 13.64
CA ASP A 80 4.93 -11.91 13.36
C ASP A 80 4.17 -13.22 13.58
N SER A 81 3.25 -13.25 14.55
CA SER A 81 2.45 -14.44 14.88
C SER A 81 1.39 -14.79 13.82
N VAL A 82 1.01 -13.88 12.95
CA VAL A 82 -0.02 -14.07 11.92
C VAL A 82 0.53 -13.99 10.49
N CYS A 83 1.82 -13.74 10.35
CA CYS A 83 2.50 -13.59 9.07
C CYS A 83 3.43 -14.75 8.76
N GLY A 84 3.57 -15.06 7.47
CA GLY A 84 4.47 -16.13 6.99
C GLY A 84 5.93 -15.72 6.85
N ASN A 85 6.26 -14.43 7.02
CA ASN A 85 7.63 -13.91 6.95
C ASN A 85 7.98 -13.17 8.23
N ASP A 86 9.28 -12.98 8.48
CA ASP A 86 9.83 -12.37 9.67
C ASP A 86 9.52 -10.87 9.74
N VAL A 87 8.73 -10.46 10.73
CA VAL A 87 8.40 -9.07 11.05
C VAL A 87 9.24 -8.55 12.22
N LEU A 88 9.62 -9.44 13.17
CA LEU A 88 10.30 -9.08 14.41
C LEU A 88 11.64 -8.39 14.18
N PHE A 89 12.42 -8.87 13.22
CA PHE A 89 13.80 -8.40 12.98
C PHE A 89 13.90 -7.31 11.91
N ARG A 90 12.76 -6.70 11.52
CA ARG A 90 12.81 -5.53 10.63
C ARG A 90 13.32 -4.31 11.39
N GLU A 91 14.27 -3.62 10.80
CA GLU A 91 14.74 -2.34 11.31
C GLU A 91 13.74 -1.22 11.05
N ILE A 92 13.81 -0.14 11.84
CA ILE A 92 13.01 1.07 11.54
C ILE A 92 13.42 1.60 10.17
N GLY A 93 12.43 1.85 9.31
CA GLY A 93 12.68 2.26 7.92
C GLY A 93 12.80 1.10 6.95
N GLU A 94 12.47 -0.11 7.35
CA GLU A 94 12.41 -1.29 6.48
C GLU A 94 10.99 -1.79 6.29
N SER A 95 10.77 -2.47 5.17
CA SER A 95 9.51 -3.16 4.87
C SER A 95 9.77 -4.63 4.55
N VAL A 96 8.71 -5.44 4.68
CA VAL A 96 8.71 -6.85 4.34
C VAL A 96 7.42 -7.21 3.61
N TYR A 97 7.55 -7.91 2.49
CA TYR A 97 6.44 -8.58 1.82
C TYR A 97 6.15 -9.90 2.54
N THR A 98 4.91 -10.14 2.89
CA THR A 98 4.49 -11.31 3.65
C THR A 98 3.04 -11.68 3.32
N HIS A 99 2.54 -12.71 3.98
CA HIS A 99 1.17 -13.21 3.86
C HIS A 99 0.55 -13.34 5.24
N PHE A 100 -0.71 -12.95 5.40
CA PHE A 100 -1.53 -13.42 6.50
C PHE A 100 -1.91 -14.87 6.26
N MET A 101 -1.76 -15.69 7.30
CA MET A 101 -1.98 -17.13 7.21
C MET A 101 -2.95 -17.60 8.28
N ASP A 102 -3.79 -18.56 7.90
CA ASP A 102 -4.63 -19.28 8.85
C ASP A 102 -3.84 -20.37 9.61
N PRO A 103 -4.43 -21.06 10.60
CA PRO A 103 -3.75 -22.10 11.37
C PRO A 103 -3.30 -23.33 10.56
N ASP A 104 -3.80 -23.50 9.33
CA ASP A 104 -3.47 -24.58 8.41
C ASP A 104 -2.45 -24.14 7.35
N ALA A 105 -1.88 -22.94 7.53
CA ALA A 105 -0.94 -22.30 6.59
C ALA A 105 -1.55 -21.95 5.22
N ASN A 106 -2.88 -21.82 5.13
CA ASN A 106 -3.49 -21.26 3.94
C ASN A 106 -3.36 -19.73 3.96
N VAL A 107 -3.11 -19.16 2.80
CA VAL A 107 -2.98 -17.70 2.64
C VAL A 107 -4.36 -17.05 2.74
N ILE A 108 -4.49 -16.08 3.65
CA ILE A 108 -5.66 -15.20 3.79
C ILE A 108 -5.53 -14.04 2.81
N ASP A 109 -4.39 -13.36 2.82
CA ASP A 109 -4.01 -12.30 1.88
C ASP A 109 -2.48 -12.13 1.84
N ASP A 110 -1.95 -11.48 0.82
CA ASP A 110 -0.57 -10.99 0.78
C ASP A 110 -0.54 -9.49 1.05
N LEU A 111 0.53 -9.02 1.69
CA LEU A 111 0.65 -7.63 2.10
C LEU A 111 2.10 -7.18 2.22
N ILE A 112 2.29 -5.87 2.31
CA ILE A 112 3.57 -5.30 2.72
C ILE A 112 3.40 -4.65 4.10
N ILE A 113 4.33 -4.96 5.00
CA ILE A 113 4.43 -4.36 6.33
C ILE A 113 5.65 -3.45 6.36
N TYR A 114 5.47 -2.21 6.83
CA TYR A 114 6.49 -1.18 6.93
C TYR A 114 6.73 -0.83 8.39
N ARG A 115 7.95 -0.99 8.90
CA ARG A 115 8.28 -0.52 10.25
C ARG A 115 8.62 0.96 10.22
N ILE A 116 7.66 1.82 10.57
CA ILE A 116 7.83 3.27 10.49
C ILE A 116 8.40 3.89 11.76
N ALA A 117 8.26 3.20 12.91
CA ALA A 117 8.85 3.59 14.19
C ALA A 117 9.03 2.36 15.08
N LYS A 118 9.58 2.54 16.28
CA LYS A 118 9.91 1.45 17.22
C LYS A 118 8.74 0.49 17.45
N GLU A 119 7.55 1.03 17.63
CA GLU A 119 6.33 0.30 17.98
C GLU A 119 5.18 0.62 17.01
N LYS A 120 5.51 1.03 15.75
CA LYS A 120 4.52 1.39 14.73
C LYS A 120 4.81 0.72 13.42
N TYR A 121 3.80 0.02 12.92
CA TYR A 121 3.84 -0.75 11.67
C TYR A 121 2.67 -0.34 10.79
N LEU A 122 2.99 0.13 9.58
CA LEU A 122 2.02 0.40 8.53
C LEU A 122 1.83 -0.87 7.71
N LEU A 123 0.59 -1.24 7.43
CA LEU A 123 0.23 -2.42 6.63
C LEU A 123 -0.54 -1.95 5.40
N VAL A 124 -0.13 -2.42 4.23
CA VAL A 124 -0.85 -2.20 2.97
C VAL A 124 -1.38 -3.53 2.49
N VAL A 125 -2.70 -3.63 2.42
CA VAL A 125 -3.44 -4.85 2.07
C VAL A 125 -4.22 -4.67 0.77
N ASN A 126 -4.54 -5.77 0.11
CA ASN A 126 -5.29 -5.73 -1.15
C ASN A 126 -6.70 -5.19 -0.96
N ALA A 127 -7.14 -4.33 -1.87
CA ALA A 127 -8.45 -3.68 -1.80
C ALA A 127 -9.62 -4.68 -1.71
N ALA A 128 -9.54 -5.78 -2.44
CA ALA A 128 -10.55 -6.84 -2.41
C ALA A 128 -10.62 -7.56 -1.05
N ASN A 129 -9.53 -7.57 -0.29
CA ASN A 129 -9.42 -8.29 0.97
C ASN A 129 -9.45 -7.36 2.20
N GLU A 130 -9.50 -6.03 2.02
CA GLU A 130 -9.41 -5.04 3.10
C GLU A 130 -10.34 -5.35 4.29
N ALA A 131 -11.60 -5.62 4.01
CA ALA A 131 -12.59 -5.91 5.05
C ALA A 131 -12.32 -7.26 5.75
N LYS A 132 -11.93 -8.27 5.00
CA LYS A 132 -11.55 -9.60 5.51
C LYS A 132 -10.33 -9.52 6.41
N ASP A 133 -9.28 -8.84 5.96
CA ASP A 133 -8.03 -8.69 6.70
C ASP A 133 -8.23 -7.89 7.98
N TRP A 134 -9.03 -6.83 7.91
CA TRP A 134 -9.42 -6.08 9.11
C TRP A 134 -10.18 -6.93 10.13
N ALA A 135 -11.11 -7.74 9.66
CA ALA A 135 -11.87 -8.66 10.52
C ALA A 135 -10.95 -9.76 11.12
N TRP A 136 -10.04 -10.31 10.30
CA TRP A 136 -9.05 -11.29 10.75
C TRP A 136 -8.16 -10.73 11.87
N LEU A 137 -7.51 -9.60 11.64
CA LEU A 137 -6.62 -8.97 12.61
C LEU A 137 -7.34 -8.67 13.95
N ASN A 138 -8.55 -8.14 13.89
CA ASN A 138 -9.33 -7.87 15.09
C ASN A 138 -9.78 -9.16 15.81
N ALA A 139 -10.20 -10.19 15.07
CA ALA A 139 -10.59 -11.47 15.66
C ALA A 139 -9.40 -12.15 16.38
N VAL A 140 -8.21 -12.09 15.80
CA VAL A 140 -6.97 -12.57 16.40
C VAL A 140 -6.61 -11.78 17.65
N LYS A 141 -6.60 -10.45 17.54
CA LYS A 141 -6.31 -9.54 18.64
C LYS A 141 -7.23 -9.75 19.84
N ASP A 142 -8.53 -9.95 19.57
CA ASP A 142 -9.54 -10.20 20.60
C ASP A 142 -9.49 -11.65 21.15
N GLY A 143 -8.63 -12.51 20.59
CA GLY A 143 -8.52 -13.91 20.98
C GLY A 143 -9.76 -14.74 20.64
N LYS A 144 -10.52 -14.34 19.60
CA LYS A 144 -11.78 -14.97 19.21
C LYS A 144 -11.60 -16.19 18.31
N VAL A 145 -10.47 -16.27 17.59
CA VAL A 145 -10.19 -17.31 16.60
C VAL A 145 -8.93 -18.08 16.93
N GLN A 146 -8.83 -19.27 16.35
CA GLN A 146 -7.64 -20.11 16.46
C GLN A 146 -6.56 -19.62 15.50
N VAL A 147 -5.30 -19.64 15.94
CA VAL A 147 -4.13 -19.24 15.16
C VAL A 147 -3.02 -20.28 15.12
N ASP A 148 -3.12 -21.31 15.99
CA ASP A 148 -2.13 -22.39 16.08
C ASP A 148 -2.86 -23.71 16.37
N ARG A 149 -2.76 -24.68 15.44
CA ARG A 149 -3.41 -25.99 15.57
C ARG A 149 -2.74 -26.87 16.62
N GLU A 150 -1.43 -26.80 16.69
CA GLU A 150 -0.65 -27.64 17.61
C GLU A 150 -0.78 -27.14 19.05
N ARG A 151 -0.96 -25.84 19.21
CA ARG A 151 -1.07 -25.18 20.51
C ARG A 151 -2.36 -24.34 20.61
N PRO A 152 -3.54 -24.96 20.58
CA PRO A 152 -4.82 -24.25 20.52
C PRO A 152 -5.13 -23.40 21.76
N TRP A 153 -4.35 -23.56 22.84
CA TRP A 153 -4.43 -22.75 24.05
C TRP A 153 -3.59 -21.48 24.00
N VAL A 154 -2.68 -21.34 23.01
CA VAL A 154 -1.82 -20.18 22.89
C VAL A 154 -2.68 -18.95 22.58
N THR A 155 -2.50 -17.93 23.42
CA THR A 155 -3.04 -16.60 23.18
C THR A 155 -1.98 -15.79 22.48
N ILE A 156 -2.27 -15.30 21.29
CA ILE A 156 -1.36 -14.37 20.62
C ILE A 156 -1.29 -13.08 21.43
N PHE A 157 -0.09 -12.53 21.48
CA PHE A 157 0.22 -11.30 22.20
C PHE A 157 -0.41 -10.11 21.51
N GLY A 158 -1.65 -9.79 21.83
CA GLY A 158 -2.37 -8.65 21.31
C GLY A 158 -2.86 -7.68 22.38
N ARG A 159 -2.42 -7.86 23.63
CA ARG A 159 -2.89 -7.08 24.77
C ARG A 159 -2.60 -5.59 24.64
N TYR A 160 -1.43 -5.26 24.13
CA TYR A 160 -0.93 -3.89 23.98
C TYR A 160 -0.69 -3.52 22.52
N VAL A 161 -1.62 -3.93 21.66
CA VAL A 161 -1.68 -3.55 20.24
C VAL A 161 -2.95 -2.76 19.99
N THR A 162 -2.80 -1.59 19.39
CA THR A 162 -3.89 -0.82 18.81
C THR A 162 -3.87 -1.01 17.29
N LEU A 163 -4.99 -1.43 16.74
CA LEU A 163 -5.21 -1.51 15.29
C LEU A 163 -6.04 -0.32 14.83
N ARG A 164 -5.59 0.35 13.78
CA ARG A 164 -6.27 1.52 13.20
C ARG A 164 -6.40 1.33 11.70
N ASN A 165 -7.56 1.64 11.14
CA ASN A 165 -7.75 1.73 9.70
C ASN A 165 -7.52 3.19 9.28
N LEU A 166 -6.40 3.48 8.65
CA LEU A 166 -5.99 4.84 8.32
C LEU A 166 -6.80 5.47 7.17
N LYS A 167 -7.74 4.73 6.58
CA LYS A 167 -8.72 5.25 5.62
C LYS A 167 -10.05 5.65 6.29
N ASP A 168 -10.23 5.32 7.57
CA ASP A 168 -11.41 5.73 8.34
C ASP A 168 -11.32 7.23 8.66
N PRO A 169 -12.33 8.05 8.33
CA PRO A 169 -12.34 9.48 8.61
C PRO A 169 -12.10 9.86 10.08
N LYS A 170 -12.37 8.95 11.03
CA LYS A 170 -12.10 9.17 12.46
C LYS A 170 -10.61 9.37 12.77
N GLU A 171 -9.73 8.89 11.89
CA GLU A 171 -8.29 9.04 12.04
C GLU A 171 -7.80 10.46 11.75
N GLY A 172 -8.63 11.30 11.13
CA GLY A 172 -8.39 12.73 10.94
C GLY A 172 -7.05 12.97 10.23
N LYS A 173 -6.15 13.70 10.87
CA LYS A 173 -4.84 14.06 10.28
C LYS A 173 -3.88 12.89 10.06
N GLU A 174 -4.17 11.73 10.62
CA GLU A 174 -3.35 10.53 10.46
C GLU A 174 -3.86 9.60 9.34
N MET A 175 -4.93 10.00 8.64
CA MET A 175 -5.37 9.27 7.45
C MET A 175 -4.26 9.18 6.41
N LEU A 176 -4.14 8.03 5.76
CA LEU A 176 -3.18 7.80 4.68
C LEU A 176 -3.83 7.04 3.52
N VAL A 177 -3.43 7.42 2.33
CA VAL A 177 -3.68 6.71 1.07
C VAL A 177 -2.37 6.58 0.30
N ASP A 178 -2.31 5.62 -0.62
CA ASP A 178 -1.10 5.27 -1.36
C ASP A 178 -1.18 5.69 -2.83
N ILE A 179 -0.09 6.26 -3.35
CA ILE A 179 0.12 6.59 -4.77
C ILE A 179 1.42 5.91 -5.18
N ALA A 180 1.46 5.27 -6.36
CA ALA A 180 2.66 4.60 -6.83
C ALA A 180 3.30 5.31 -8.01
N LEU A 181 4.61 5.58 -7.93
CA LEU A 181 5.43 6.13 -9.01
C LEU A 181 6.54 5.12 -9.35
N GLN A 182 6.49 4.56 -10.54
CA GLN A 182 7.29 3.40 -10.94
C GLN A 182 8.02 3.67 -12.25
N GLY A 183 9.26 3.21 -12.37
CA GLY A 183 10.04 3.32 -13.60
C GLY A 183 11.40 3.99 -13.41
N PRO A 184 12.29 3.92 -14.41
CA PRO A 184 13.69 4.33 -14.26
C PRO A 184 13.88 5.79 -13.84
N LEU A 185 12.99 6.71 -14.23
CA LEU A 185 13.06 8.14 -13.89
C LEU A 185 12.28 8.53 -12.64
N SER A 186 11.63 7.59 -11.96
CA SER A 186 10.77 7.87 -10.81
C SER A 186 11.49 8.61 -9.67
N ARG A 187 12.75 8.24 -9.38
CA ARG A 187 13.57 8.94 -8.39
C ARG A 187 13.90 10.38 -8.79
N ASP A 188 14.23 10.59 -10.04
CA ASP A 188 14.61 11.92 -10.55
C ASP A 188 13.39 12.85 -10.51
N ILE A 189 12.21 12.33 -10.82
CA ILE A 189 10.93 13.06 -10.70
C ILE A 189 10.68 13.49 -9.26
N LEU A 190 10.79 12.56 -8.30
CA LEU A 190 10.61 12.90 -6.88
C LEU A 190 11.64 13.90 -6.38
N CYS A 191 12.92 13.71 -6.74
CA CYS A 191 13.99 14.60 -6.33
C CYS A 191 13.84 16.01 -6.91
N ALA A 192 13.28 16.16 -8.12
CA ALA A 192 13.02 17.48 -8.71
C ALA A 192 11.99 18.32 -7.92
N MET A 193 11.12 17.67 -7.15
CA MET A 193 10.08 18.33 -6.34
C MET A 193 10.47 18.51 -4.87
N ALA A 194 11.65 18.04 -4.47
CA ALA A 194 12.09 18.00 -3.07
C ALA A 194 13.28 18.94 -2.83
N GLU A 195 13.33 19.52 -1.63
CA GLU A 195 14.50 20.29 -1.18
C GLU A 195 15.75 19.40 -1.03
N PRO A 196 16.97 19.95 -1.14
CA PRO A 196 18.20 19.16 -1.12
C PRO A 196 18.37 18.22 0.09
N ALA A 197 17.83 18.58 1.24
CA ALA A 197 17.87 17.72 2.43
C ALA A 197 16.97 16.48 2.24
N GLU A 198 15.80 16.67 1.67
CA GLU A 198 14.82 15.62 1.39
C GLU A 198 15.30 14.72 0.24
N GLN A 199 15.89 15.30 -0.82
CA GLN A 199 16.52 14.54 -1.92
C GLN A 199 17.52 13.52 -1.37
N ARG A 200 18.36 13.93 -0.41
CA ARG A 200 19.35 13.03 0.20
C ARG A 200 18.73 11.83 0.90
N LYS A 201 17.56 12.01 1.54
CA LYS A 201 16.83 10.90 2.17
C LYS A 201 16.33 9.92 1.10
N ILE A 202 15.66 10.44 0.07
CA ILE A 202 15.09 9.64 -1.03
C ILE A 202 16.19 8.88 -1.78
N CYS A 203 17.30 9.54 -2.11
CA CYS A 203 18.43 8.95 -2.86
C CYS A 203 19.16 7.83 -2.11
N ARG A 204 19.09 7.83 -0.76
CA ARG A 204 19.73 6.80 0.07
C ARG A 204 18.87 5.55 0.26
N LEU A 205 17.59 5.58 -0.10
CA LEU A 205 16.74 4.42 0.06
C LEU A 205 17.19 3.25 -0.79
N ASN A 206 17.46 2.14 -0.14
CA ASN A 206 17.59 0.84 -0.79
C ASN A 206 16.21 0.22 -1.03
N ARG A 207 16.14 -0.84 -1.82
CA ARG A 207 14.90 -1.61 -2.00
C ARG A 207 14.34 -2.04 -0.64
N ASN A 208 13.04 -1.93 -0.47
CA ASN A 208 12.30 -2.23 0.77
C ASN A 208 12.68 -1.31 1.96
N GLN A 209 13.24 -0.13 1.69
CA GLN A 209 13.44 0.90 2.70
C GLN A 209 12.47 2.06 2.49
N LEU A 210 12.21 2.78 3.57
CA LEU A 210 11.32 3.93 3.59
C LEU A 210 11.89 5.08 4.41
N CYS A 211 11.43 6.29 4.11
CA CYS A 211 11.71 7.48 4.91
C CYS A 211 10.48 8.40 4.95
N GLN A 212 10.45 9.29 5.93
CA GLN A 212 9.53 10.42 5.95
C GLN A 212 10.21 11.63 5.30
N SER A 213 9.48 12.29 4.42
CA SER A 213 9.98 13.38 3.59
C SER A 213 8.91 14.43 3.37
N GLU A 214 9.30 15.64 3.04
CA GLU A 214 8.42 16.68 2.50
C GLU A 214 8.74 16.87 1.01
N ILE A 215 7.73 16.67 0.15
CA ILE A 215 7.86 16.77 -1.30
C ILE A 215 6.75 17.67 -1.82
N ALA A 216 7.08 18.71 -2.57
CA ALA A 216 6.14 19.71 -3.07
C ALA A 216 5.23 20.31 -1.96
N GLY A 217 5.77 20.48 -0.75
CA GLY A 217 5.05 20.97 0.42
C GLY A 217 4.03 19.98 1.00
N VAL A 218 4.14 18.69 0.66
CA VAL A 218 3.31 17.61 1.19
C VAL A 218 4.16 16.69 2.07
N ASN A 219 3.67 16.32 3.25
CA ASN A 219 4.28 15.29 4.07
C ASN A 219 4.01 13.91 3.46
N VAL A 220 5.04 13.16 3.15
CA VAL A 220 4.97 11.88 2.45
C VAL A 220 5.81 10.84 3.20
N ILE A 221 5.26 9.64 3.39
CA ILE A 221 6.08 8.47 3.66
C ILE A 221 6.48 7.92 2.30
N VAL A 222 7.77 7.94 1.99
CA VAL A 222 8.33 7.46 0.73
C VAL A 222 8.88 6.07 0.96
N SER A 223 8.34 5.06 0.30
CA SER A 223 8.87 3.70 0.32
C SER A 223 9.42 3.31 -1.04
N ARG A 224 10.61 2.68 -1.06
CA ARG A 224 11.19 2.11 -2.28
C ARG A 224 10.69 0.69 -2.49
N THR A 225 9.41 0.58 -2.75
CA THR A 225 8.64 -0.64 -3.06
C THR A 225 7.85 -0.43 -4.34
N GLY A 226 7.30 -1.51 -4.91
CA GLY A 226 6.48 -1.41 -6.11
C GLY A 226 6.02 -2.77 -6.64
N TYR A 227 5.17 -2.70 -7.67
CA TYR A 227 4.45 -3.85 -8.24
C TYR A 227 4.57 -3.95 -9.76
N THR A 228 5.69 -3.49 -10.32
CA THR A 228 5.91 -3.45 -11.78
C THR A 228 7.14 -4.22 -12.26
N GLY A 229 7.97 -4.70 -11.33
CA GLY A 229 9.26 -5.29 -11.66
C GLY A 229 10.38 -4.27 -11.92
N GLU A 230 10.05 -2.96 -11.96
CA GLU A 230 11.06 -1.93 -12.11
C GLU A 230 12.00 -1.89 -10.91
N LYS A 231 13.31 -1.66 -11.19
CA LYS A 231 14.32 -1.53 -10.13
C LYS A 231 14.17 -0.23 -9.34
N MET A 232 13.67 0.82 -10.01
CA MET A 232 13.39 2.11 -9.40
C MET A 232 11.87 2.29 -9.35
N CYS A 233 11.33 2.27 -8.15
CA CYS A 233 9.90 2.33 -7.89
C CYS A 233 9.65 2.87 -6.49
N PHE A 234 8.54 3.57 -6.32
CA PHE A 234 8.14 4.16 -5.05
C PHE A 234 6.65 4.02 -4.82
N GLU A 235 6.30 3.77 -3.57
CA GLU A 235 4.97 3.93 -3.00
C GLU A 235 5.01 5.13 -2.05
N LEU A 236 4.01 5.99 -2.14
CA LEU A 236 3.99 7.35 -1.60
C LEU A 236 2.72 7.53 -0.79
N PHE A 237 2.85 7.46 0.54
CA PHE A 237 1.71 7.58 1.44
C PHE A 237 1.51 9.03 1.83
N VAL A 238 0.32 9.54 1.53
CA VAL A 238 -0.07 10.93 1.76
C VAL A 238 -1.45 11.00 2.42
N HIS A 239 -1.75 12.14 3.06
CA HIS A 239 -3.11 12.39 3.52
C HIS A 239 -4.08 12.47 2.32
N PRO A 240 -5.32 11.93 2.41
CA PRO A 240 -6.27 11.98 1.29
C PRO A 240 -6.54 13.39 0.76
N ASP A 241 -6.58 14.39 1.63
CA ASP A 241 -6.80 15.79 1.23
C ASP A 241 -5.65 16.37 0.40
N ASP A 242 -4.45 15.80 0.52
CA ASP A 242 -3.26 16.18 -0.26
C ASP A 242 -3.11 15.38 -1.55
N ALA A 243 -3.87 14.29 -1.73
CA ALA A 243 -3.67 13.33 -2.82
C ALA A 243 -3.77 14.00 -4.20
N VAL A 244 -4.78 14.82 -4.45
CA VAL A 244 -4.95 15.52 -5.74
C VAL A 244 -3.82 16.51 -6.00
N ARG A 245 -3.46 17.32 -5.00
CA ARG A 245 -2.35 18.27 -5.11
C ARG A 245 -1.04 17.58 -5.40
N PHE A 246 -0.78 16.49 -4.69
CA PHE A 246 0.45 15.71 -4.84
C PHE A 246 0.51 14.98 -6.19
N TRP A 247 -0.59 14.37 -6.63
CA TRP A 247 -0.73 13.78 -7.96
C TRP A 247 -0.40 14.78 -9.05
N ASN A 248 -1.00 15.97 -8.99
CA ASN A 248 -0.79 17.02 -9.98
C ASN A 248 0.67 17.51 -10.02
N ALA A 249 1.31 17.64 -8.85
CA ALA A 249 2.72 18.01 -8.78
C ALA A 249 3.63 16.94 -9.43
N ILE A 250 3.35 15.65 -9.21
CA ILE A 250 4.08 14.57 -9.87
C ILE A 250 3.85 14.59 -11.38
N MET A 251 2.60 14.81 -11.81
CA MET A 251 2.26 14.92 -13.24
C MET A 251 3.01 16.09 -13.91
N GLU A 252 3.05 17.24 -13.26
CA GLU A 252 3.78 18.42 -13.76
C GLU A 252 5.28 18.14 -13.91
N ALA A 253 5.89 17.51 -12.92
CA ALA A 253 7.33 17.18 -12.94
C ALA A 253 7.67 16.04 -13.90
N GLY A 254 6.81 15.04 -14.03
CA GLY A 254 7.11 13.80 -14.75
C GLY A 254 6.71 13.83 -16.23
N THR A 255 5.65 14.54 -16.60
CA THR A 255 5.16 14.57 -18.00
C THR A 255 6.23 15.02 -19.00
N PRO A 256 7.03 16.08 -18.73
CA PRO A 256 8.11 16.48 -19.65
C PRO A 256 9.20 15.43 -19.84
N LEU A 257 9.31 14.47 -18.91
CA LEU A 257 10.26 13.36 -18.94
C LEU A 257 9.71 12.10 -19.59
N GLY A 258 8.46 12.14 -20.09
CA GLY A 258 7.80 11.01 -20.74
C GLY A 258 6.97 10.13 -19.78
N MET A 259 6.76 10.55 -18.54
CA MET A 259 5.86 9.86 -17.62
C MET A 259 4.41 9.95 -18.10
N LEU A 260 3.67 8.87 -17.95
CA LEU A 260 2.23 8.82 -18.16
C LEU A 260 1.48 8.42 -16.88
N PRO A 261 0.24 8.91 -16.72
CA PRO A 261 -0.66 8.28 -15.75
C PRO A 261 -1.03 6.89 -16.27
N ASN A 262 -1.05 5.92 -15.39
CA ASN A 262 -1.26 4.52 -15.73
C ASN A 262 -2.50 3.98 -15.02
N GLY A 263 -3.32 3.24 -15.76
CA GLY A 263 -4.47 2.55 -15.21
C GLY A 263 -4.18 1.11 -14.79
N LEU A 264 -5.24 0.41 -14.36
CA LEU A 264 -5.18 -0.99 -13.93
C LEU A 264 -4.69 -1.93 -15.03
N GLY A 265 -4.98 -1.64 -16.30
CA GLY A 265 -4.55 -2.48 -17.43
C GLY A 265 -3.02 -2.51 -17.56
N ALA A 266 -2.35 -1.36 -17.43
CA ALA A 266 -0.89 -1.31 -17.42
C ALA A 266 -0.31 -1.94 -16.13
N ARG A 267 -0.93 -1.71 -14.97
CA ARG A 267 -0.54 -2.35 -13.71
C ARG A 267 -0.55 -3.87 -13.85
N ASP A 268 -1.61 -4.44 -14.42
CA ASP A 268 -1.73 -5.89 -14.63
C ASP A 268 -0.72 -6.44 -15.65
N SER A 269 -0.51 -5.76 -16.77
CA SER A 269 0.48 -6.21 -17.77
C SER A 269 1.92 -6.12 -17.25
N LEU A 270 2.27 -5.09 -16.49
CA LEU A 270 3.60 -4.90 -15.89
C LEU A 270 3.91 -5.96 -14.83
N ARG A 271 2.99 -6.21 -13.90
CA ARG A 271 3.18 -7.22 -12.86
C ARG A 271 3.29 -8.62 -13.45
N THR A 272 2.48 -8.92 -14.48
CA THR A 272 2.50 -10.22 -15.17
C THR A 272 3.82 -10.44 -15.90
N GLU A 273 4.33 -9.43 -16.63
CA GLU A 273 5.63 -9.48 -17.28
C GLU A 273 6.76 -9.70 -16.26
N ALA A 274 6.66 -9.08 -15.08
CA ALA A 274 7.64 -9.24 -14.01
C ALA A 274 7.50 -10.56 -13.22
N GLY A 275 6.48 -11.37 -13.48
CA GLY A 275 6.20 -12.61 -12.74
C GLY A 275 5.74 -12.36 -11.30
N LEU A 276 5.14 -11.21 -11.00
CA LEU A 276 4.57 -10.90 -9.69
C LEU A 276 3.14 -11.45 -9.58
N PRO A 277 2.73 -11.95 -8.39
CA PRO A 277 1.43 -12.57 -8.16
C PRO A 277 0.25 -11.60 -8.31
#